data_0d039e64f755b373afbd6379fc23d47c
#
_entry.id   0d039e64f755b373afbd6379fc23d47c
#
_cell.length_a   1.000
_cell.length_b   1.000
_cell.length_c   1.000
_cell.angle_alpha   90.00
_cell.angle_beta   90.00
_cell.angle_gamma   90.00
#
_symmetry.space_group_name_H-M   'P 1'
#
loop_
_entity.id
_entity.type
_entity.pdbx_description
1 polymer ?
#
loop_
_entity_poly.entity_id
_entity_poly.type
_entity_poly.pdbx_seq_one_letter_code
_entity_poly.pdbx_strand_id
1 'polypeptide(L)'
;MFFEKKIMSSREQESILDWMLEIQYKFVSNPMGNRRNYYVFSDDPSAPKILSDIKKRIYKREKLGEVYIEPMYKDYIGCILEGGYIHKHKDANVGNLKHVRYNVFLTVPKKGGVPFYNDKKMKMVERGYVKCNSGDEYHYCTPVEGEIPRIVISYGFLV
;
A
#
# COMPACT_ATOMS: atom_id res chain seq x y z
N MET A 1 -5.66 -6.22 -23.27
CA MET A 1 -6.58 -6.68 -22.18
C MET A 1 -5.75 -6.85 -20.92
N PHE A 2 -5.85 -5.93 -19.99
CA PHE A 2 -5.19 -6.06 -18.69
C PHE A 2 -6.03 -7.03 -17.86
N PHE A 3 -5.61 -8.28 -17.76
CA PHE A 3 -6.13 -9.17 -16.74
C PHE A 3 -5.68 -8.63 -15.39
N GLU A 4 -6.62 -8.16 -14.62
CA GLU A 4 -6.41 -7.72 -13.25
C GLU A 4 -6.02 -8.93 -12.39
N LYS A 5 -4.72 -9.23 -12.39
CA LYS A 5 -4.23 -10.39 -11.66
C LYS A 5 -4.25 -10.08 -10.17
N LYS A 6 -5.14 -10.74 -9.47
CA LYS A 6 -5.13 -10.75 -8.01
C LYS A 6 -3.78 -11.26 -7.51
N ILE A 7 -3.28 -10.66 -6.44
CA ILE A 7 -2.03 -11.08 -5.79
C ILE A 7 -2.29 -11.96 -4.57
N MET A 8 -3.51 -11.97 -4.10
CA MET A 8 -3.96 -12.79 -2.97
C MET A 8 -5.37 -13.33 -3.20
N SER A 9 -5.71 -14.41 -2.51
CA SER A 9 -7.07 -14.95 -2.45
C SER A 9 -7.95 -14.15 -1.48
N SER A 10 -9.28 -14.33 -1.55
CA SER A 10 -10.21 -13.75 -0.60
C SER A 10 -9.97 -14.25 0.83
N ARG A 11 -9.62 -15.53 0.99
CA ARG A 11 -9.30 -16.11 2.30
C ARG A 11 -8.05 -15.48 2.93
N GLU A 12 -7.03 -15.23 2.11
CA GLU A 12 -5.82 -14.54 2.55
C GLU A 12 -6.11 -13.08 2.95
N GLN A 13 -6.96 -12.40 2.18
CA GLN A 13 -7.44 -11.06 2.50
C GLN A 13 -8.17 -11.03 3.85
N GLU A 14 -9.11 -11.94 4.09
CA GLU A 14 -9.83 -12.07 5.36
C GLU A 14 -8.88 -12.26 6.53
N SER A 15 -7.89 -13.16 6.38
CA SER A 15 -6.88 -13.42 7.40
C SER A 15 -6.08 -12.16 7.77
N ILE A 16 -5.72 -11.34 6.78
CA ILE A 16 -5.01 -10.07 7.02
C ILE A 16 -5.93 -9.07 7.73
N LEU A 17 -7.18 -8.94 7.30
CA LEU A 17 -8.13 -8.03 7.91
C LEU A 17 -8.45 -8.41 9.36
N ASP A 18 -8.57 -9.70 9.66
CA ASP A 18 -8.77 -10.19 11.05
C ASP A 18 -7.57 -9.84 11.92
N TRP A 19 -6.35 -10.07 11.44
CA TRP A 19 -5.15 -9.66 12.16
C TRP A 19 -5.08 -8.15 12.38
N MET A 20 -5.47 -7.35 11.40
CA MET A 20 -5.51 -5.89 11.54
C MET A 20 -6.46 -5.45 12.65
N LEU A 21 -7.60 -6.11 12.84
CA LEU A 21 -8.52 -5.83 13.94
C LEU A 21 -7.86 -6.10 15.29
N GLU A 22 -7.09 -7.17 15.41
CA GLU A 22 -6.37 -7.51 16.65
C GLU A 22 -5.30 -6.48 17.01
N ILE A 23 -4.61 -5.90 16.00
CA ILE A 23 -3.51 -4.97 16.20
C ILE A 23 -3.88 -3.50 15.96
N GLN A 24 -5.15 -3.17 15.83
CA GLN A 24 -5.59 -1.79 15.49
C GLN A 24 -5.06 -0.74 16.46
N TYR A 25 -4.78 -1.09 17.72
CA TYR A 25 -4.17 -0.20 18.73
C TYR A 25 -2.73 0.22 18.37
N LYS A 26 -2.06 -0.50 17.48
CA LYS A 26 -0.71 -0.17 17.00
C LYS A 26 -0.71 0.85 15.86
N PHE A 27 -1.87 1.12 15.26
CA PHE A 27 -1.98 2.09 14.18
C PHE A 27 -1.82 3.50 14.71
N VAL A 28 -0.94 4.27 14.07
CA VAL A 28 -0.67 5.66 14.42
C VAL A 28 -1.58 6.57 13.60
N SER A 29 -2.30 7.45 14.28
CA SER A 29 -3.13 8.45 13.63
C SER A 29 -2.26 9.49 12.93
N ASN A 30 -2.54 9.74 11.65
CA ASN A 30 -1.99 10.87 10.93
C ASN A 30 -3.11 11.91 10.79
N PRO A 31 -3.02 13.08 11.47
CA PRO A 31 -4.07 14.09 11.44
C PRO A 31 -4.27 14.70 10.06
N MET A 32 -3.22 14.70 9.21
CA MET A 32 -3.35 15.10 7.84
C MET A 32 -4.08 14.01 7.03
N GLY A 33 -5.29 14.32 6.58
CA GLY A 33 -6.05 13.48 5.70
C GLY A 33 -6.74 12.30 6.36
N ASN A 34 -7.09 12.37 7.65
CA ASN A 34 -7.84 11.34 8.38
C ASN A 34 -7.34 9.91 8.10
N ARG A 35 -6.07 9.66 8.38
CA ARG A 35 -5.38 8.40 8.10
C ARG A 35 -4.89 7.74 9.38
N ARG A 36 -4.82 6.40 9.32
CA ARG A 36 -4.15 5.58 10.32
C ARG A 36 -3.16 4.65 9.61
N ASN A 37 -1.93 4.63 10.10
CA ASN A 37 -0.86 3.84 9.48
C ASN A 37 -0.22 2.90 10.52
N TYR A 38 0.15 1.71 10.05
CA TYR A 38 1.00 0.80 10.79
C TYR A 38 2.30 0.62 9.99
N TYR A 39 3.35 1.30 10.45
CA TYR A 39 4.65 1.28 9.79
C TYR A 39 5.47 0.07 10.21
N VAL A 40 6.28 -0.42 9.29
CA VAL A 40 7.28 -1.47 9.55
C VAL A 40 6.65 -2.74 10.14
N PHE A 41 5.49 -3.16 9.62
CA PHE A 41 4.81 -4.37 10.09
C PHE A 41 5.65 -5.63 9.89
N SER A 42 6.64 -5.61 8.99
CA SER A 42 7.57 -6.71 8.76
C SER A 42 8.40 -7.08 10.00
N ASP A 43 8.53 -6.16 10.95
CA ASP A 43 9.23 -6.39 12.22
C ASP A 43 8.29 -6.89 13.33
N ASP A 44 6.99 -7.01 13.07
CA ASP A 44 6.02 -7.52 14.04
C ASP A 44 5.97 -9.05 14.00
N PRO A 45 6.35 -9.75 15.09
CA PRO A 45 6.34 -11.20 15.12
C PRO A 45 4.93 -11.80 15.01
N SER A 46 3.87 -11.03 15.28
CA SER A 46 2.48 -11.47 15.12
C SER A 46 1.98 -11.37 13.69
N ALA A 47 2.73 -10.70 12.79
CA ALA A 47 2.32 -10.51 11.41
C ALA A 47 2.13 -11.86 10.69
N PRO A 48 0.98 -12.07 10.02
CA PRO A 48 0.76 -13.31 9.27
C PRO A 48 1.81 -13.50 8.17
N LYS A 49 2.27 -14.73 8.02
CA LYS A 49 3.26 -15.10 6.98
C LYS A 49 2.81 -14.66 5.58
N ILE A 50 1.52 -14.62 5.32
CA ILE A 50 0.98 -14.22 4.02
C ILE A 50 1.45 -12.81 3.61
N LEU A 51 1.70 -11.89 4.53
CA LEU A 51 2.21 -10.55 4.21
C LEU A 51 3.58 -10.61 3.52
N SER A 52 4.49 -11.43 4.04
CA SER A 52 5.79 -11.65 3.38
C SER A 52 5.68 -12.45 2.09
N ASP A 53 4.75 -13.39 2.03
CA ASP A 53 4.50 -14.18 0.82
C ASP A 53 3.98 -13.30 -0.32
N ILE A 54 3.11 -12.34 -0.04
CA ILE A 54 2.63 -11.37 -1.03
C ILE A 54 3.80 -10.55 -1.59
N LYS A 55 4.70 -10.08 -0.75
CA LYS A 55 5.90 -9.35 -1.19
C LYS A 55 6.74 -10.19 -2.16
N LYS A 56 6.95 -11.48 -1.83
CA LYS A 56 7.67 -12.42 -2.69
C LYS A 56 6.96 -12.67 -4.01
N ARG A 57 5.62 -12.75 -3.98
CA ARG A 57 4.79 -12.90 -5.21
C ARG A 57 4.95 -11.69 -6.13
N ILE A 58 4.93 -10.47 -5.58
CA ILE A 58 5.18 -9.24 -6.33
C ILE A 58 6.58 -9.27 -6.93
N TYR A 59 7.61 -9.52 -6.11
CA TYR A 59 9.00 -9.61 -6.56
C TYR A 59 9.15 -10.55 -7.76
N LYS A 60 8.58 -11.74 -7.67
CA LYS A 60 8.63 -12.76 -8.73
C LYS A 60 7.84 -12.33 -9.97
N ARG A 61 6.63 -11.80 -9.79
CA ARG A 61 5.74 -11.39 -10.89
C ARG A 61 6.32 -10.22 -11.68
N GLU A 62 6.89 -9.26 -11.00
CA GLU A 62 7.50 -8.08 -11.59
C GLU A 62 8.93 -8.33 -12.08
N LYS A 63 9.46 -9.54 -11.86
CA LYS A 63 10.81 -9.93 -12.25
C LYS A 63 11.87 -8.95 -11.77
N LEU A 64 11.72 -8.49 -10.52
CA LEU A 64 12.67 -7.57 -9.92
C LEU A 64 14.03 -8.24 -9.80
N GLY A 65 15.08 -7.51 -10.19
CA GLY A 65 16.46 -7.95 -10.03
C GLY A 65 16.98 -7.68 -8.62
N GLU A 66 18.17 -7.10 -8.54
CA GLU A 66 18.73 -6.67 -7.26
C GLU A 66 17.90 -5.55 -6.66
N VAL A 67 17.43 -5.76 -5.42
CA VAL A 67 16.65 -4.80 -4.66
C VAL A 67 17.25 -4.64 -3.27
N TYR A 68 17.03 -3.46 -2.68
CA TYR A 68 17.46 -3.15 -1.32
C TYR A 68 16.25 -2.77 -0.47
N ILE A 69 16.40 -2.91 0.85
CA ILE A 69 15.35 -2.55 1.81
C ILE A 69 15.17 -1.03 1.80
N GLU A 70 13.93 -0.58 1.66
CA GLU A 70 13.59 0.83 1.84
C GLU A 70 13.74 1.16 3.34
N PRO A 71 14.64 2.10 3.71
CA PRO A 71 15.07 2.24 5.10
C PRO A 71 14.10 3.01 5.99
N MET A 72 13.19 3.82 5.40
CA MET A 72 12.36 4.75 6.16
C MET A 72 11.12 4.08 6.76
N TYR A 73 10.32 3.43 5.93
CA TYR A 73 9.05 2.79 6.34
C TYR A 73 9.02 1.30 6.06
N LYS A 74 10.00 0.78 5.31
CA LYS A 74 10.01 -0.60 4.81
C LYS A 74 8.66 -0.92 4.13
N ASP A 75 7.85 -1.71 4.80
CA ASP A 75 6.51 -2.06 4.37
C ASP A 75 5.51 -1.53 5.41
N TYR A 76 4.41 -0.94 4.97
CA TYR A 76 3.40 -0.41 5.89
C TYR A 76 1.97 -0.71 5.43
N ILE A 77 1.04 -0.62 6.36
CA ILE A 77 -0.39 -0.64 6.08
C ILE A 77 -0.94 0.75 6.31
N GLY A 78 -1.61 1.30 5.29
CA GLY A 78 -2.30 2.58 5.36
C GLY A 78 -3.81 2.39 5.30
N CYS A 79 -4.50 3.01 6.25
CA CYS A 79 -5.96 3.05 6.31
C CYS A 79 -6.42 4.50 6.19
N ILE A 80 -7.19 4.80 5.15
CA ILE A 80 -7.77 6.12 4.93
C ILE A 80 -9.26 6.03 5.15
N LEU A 81 -9.74 6.79 6.14
CA LEU A 81 -11.13 6.86 6.53
C LEU A 81 -11.90 7.90 5.72
N GLU A 82 -13.21 7.95 5.90
CA GLU A 82 -14.08 8.93 5.24
C GLU A 82 -13.53 10.36 5.36
N GLY A 83 -13.48 11.06 4.24
CA GLY A 83 -12.90 12.40 4.13
C GLY A 83 -11.36 12.44 4.07
N GLY A 84 -10.69 11.31 4.38
CA GLY A 84 -9.24 11.23 4.36
C GLY A 84 -8.66 11.18 2.94
N TYR A 85 -7.45 11.68 2.79
CA TYR A 85 -6.73 11.79 1.52
C TYR A 85 -5.22 11.73 1.71
N ILE A 86 -4.49 11.60 0.62
CA ILE A 86 -3.04 11.77 0.58
C ILE A 86 -2.73 12.99 -0.28
N HIS A 87 -2.01 13.97 0.29
CA HIS A 87 -1.58 15.15 -0.45
C HIS A 87 -0.53 14.79 -1.51
N LYS A 88 -0.43 15.63 -2.55
CA LYS A 88 0.51 15.43 -3.65
C LYS A 88 1.95 15.59 -3.16
N HIS A 89 2.76 14.55 -3.32
CA HIS A 89 4.16 14.52 -2.89
C HIS A 89 4.95 13.48 -3.66
N LYS A 90 6.27 13.47 -3.45
CA LYS A 90 7.19 12.38 -3.80
C LYS A 90 7.82 11.83 -2.54
N ASP A 91 8.20 10.56 -2.58
CA ASP A 91 9.08 9.98 -1.58
C ASP A 91 10.54 10.32 -1.91
N ALA A 92 11.45 10.06 -0.95
CA ALA A 92 12.87 10.26 -1.19
C ALA A 92 13.48 9.06 -1.92
N ASN A 93 14.34 9.32 -2.91
CA ASN A 93 15.28 8.33 -3.41
C ASN A 93 16.48 8.26 -2.44
N VAL A 94 17.26 7.18 -2.52
CA VAL A 94 18.44 6.97 -1.67
C VAL A 94 19.67 6.85 -2.56
N GLY A 95 20.49 7.91 -2.63
CA GLY A 95 21.62 7.96 -3.56
C GLY A 95 21.16 7.75 -5.00
N ASN A 96 21.74 6.77 -5.68
CA ASN A 96 21.39 6.39 -7.05
C ASN A 96 20.21 5.39 -7.10
N LEU A 97 19.74 4.91 -5.95
CA LEU A 97 18.66 3.95 -5.88
C LEU A 97 17.31 4.65 -5.91
N LYS A 98 16.39 4.11 -6.71
CA LYS A 98 15.05 4.64 -6.90
C LYS A 98 14.08 3.98 -5.91
N HIS A 99 13.27 4.80 -5.27
CA HIS A 99 12.22 4.33 -4.38
C HIS A 99 10.99 3.94 -5.20
N VAL A 100 10.59 2.68 -5.06
CA VAL A 100 9.43 2.11 -5.75
C VAL A 100 8.53 1.47 -4.71
N ARG A 101 7.22 1.68 -4.85
CA ARG A 101 6.22 1.04 -4.00
C ARG A 101 5.20 0.26 -4.82
N TYR A 102 4.81 -0.88 -4.28
CA TYR A 102 3.71 -1.69 -4.79
C TYR A 102 2.58 -1.64 -3.77
N ASN A 103 1.50 -0.99 -4.15
CA ASN A 103 0.35 -0.74 -3.29
C ASN A 103 -0.75 -1.76 -3.56
N VAL A 104 -0.94 -2.68 -2.61
CA VAL A 104 -1.93 -3.76 -2.67
C VAL A 104 -3.21 -3.31 -1.97
N PHE A 105 -4.35 -3.37 -2.66
CA PHE A 105 -5.62 -2.93 -2.10
C PHE A 105 -6.30 -4.06 -1.32
N LEU A 106 -6.45 -3.88 -0.02
CA LEU A 106 -7.25 -4.78 0.84
C LEU A 106 -8.73 -4.42 0.80
N THR A 107 -9.04 -3.13 0.87
CA THR A 107 -10.41 -2.63 0.68
C THR A 107 -10.39 -1.42 -0.23
N VAL A 108 -11.43 -1.29 -1.02
CA VAL A 108 -11.61 -0.20 -1.98
C VAL A 108 -12.93 0.51 -1.64
N PRO A 109 -12.91 1.83 -1.39
CA PRO A 109 -14.14 2.58 -1.16
C PRO A 109 -15.03 2.56 -2.41
N LYS A 110 -16.33 2.71 -2.22
CA LYS A 110 -17.28 2.79 -3.34
C LYS A 110 -17.06 4.04 -4.20
N LYS A 111 -16.57 5.12 -3.57
CA LYS A 111 -16.31 6.39 -4.23
C LYS A 111 -15.14 7.11 -3.55
N GLY A 112 -14.35 7.85 -4.33
CA GLY A 112 -13.17 8.54 -3.82
C GLY A 112 -12.00 7.62 -3.50
N GLY A 113 -11.02 8.14 -2.80
CA GLY A 113 -9.80 7.40 -2.45
C GLY A 113 -8.96 6.99 -3.68
N VAL A 114 -9.17 7.65 -4.82
CA VAL A 114 -8.57 7.27 -6.10
C VAL A 114 -7.11 7.73 -6.15
N PRO A 115 -6.15 6.83 -6.40
CA PRO A 115 -4.75 7.22 -6.53
C PRO A 115 -4.45 7.81 -7.91
N PHE A 116 -3.58 8.82 -7.89
CA PHE A 116 -3.02 9.46 -9.08
C PHE A 116 -1.50 9.46 -8.99
N TYR A 117 -0.85 9.05 -10.07
CA TYR A 117 0.60 9.05 -10.23
C TYR A 117 0.96 9.90 -11.45
N ASN A 118 1.71 10.99 -11.24
CA ASN A 118 1.95 12.03 -12.25
C ASN A 118 0.65 12.48 -12.94
N ASP A 119 -0.37 12.75 -12.12
CA ASP A 119 -1.73 13.15 -12.54
C ASP A 119 -2.49 12.12 -13.40
N LYS A 120 -1.93 10.91 -13.55
CA LYS A 120 -2.62 9.80 -14.19
C LYS A 120 -3.42 9.02 -13.15
N LYS A 121 -4.73 8.92 -13.40
CA LYS A 121 -5.64 8.12 -12.57
C LYS A 121 -5.28 6.65 -12.62
N MET A 122 -5.13 6.03 -11.44
CA MET A 122 -4.88 4.60 -11.31
C MET A 122 -6.17 3.87 -10.97
N LYS A 123 -6.31 2.66 -11.48
CA LYS A 123 -7.45 1.80 -11.16
C LYS A 123 -7.18 1.04 -9.87
N MET A 124 -8.13 1.11 -8.95
CA MET A 124 -8.12 0.30 -7.72
C MET A 124 -8.86 -1.01 -7.96
N VAL A 125 -8.20 -2.12 -7.67
CA VAL A 125 -8.80 -3.45 -7.73
C VAL A 125 -8.51 -4.15 -6.41
N GLU A 126 -9.56 -4.53 -5.71
CA GLU A 126 -9.44 -5.25 -4.46
C GLU A 126 -8.65 -6.55 -4.63
N ARG A 127 -7.67 -6.78 -3.77
CA ARG A 127 -6.69 -7.87 -3.85
C ARG A 127 -5.70 -7.79 -5.02
N GLY A 128 -5.77 -6.73 -5.81
CA GLY A 128 -4.79 -6.37 -6.84
C GLY A 128 -3.80 -5.34 -6.33
N TYR A 129 -2.88 -4.92 -7.18
CA TYR A 129 -1.91 -3.90 -6.82
C TYR A 129 -1.58 -2.98 -7.99
N VAL A 130 -1.03 -1.81 -7.64
CA VAL A 130 -0.46 -0.86 -8.60
C VAL A 130 0.97 -0.52 -8.20
N LYS A 131 1.82 -0.30 -9.20
CA LYS A 131 3.20 0.16 -9.01
C LYS A 131 3.23 1.68 -9.00
N CYS A 132 3.94 2.25 -8.05
CA CYS A 132 4.28 3.67 -7.96
C CYS A 132 5.80 3.83 -7.94
N ASN A 133 6.36 4.57 -8.88
CA ASN A 133 7.76 5.00 -8.82
C ASN A 133 7.85 6.21 -7.87
N SER A 134 7.63 5.95 -6.59
CA SER A 134 7.30 6.95 -5.58
C SER A 134 8.38 8.00 -5.34
N GLY A 135 9.64 7.67 -5.66
CA GLY A 135 10.74 8.62 -5.60
C GLY A 135 10.78 9.59 -6.79
N ASP A 136 10.23 9.23 -7.93
CA ASP A 136 10.27 10.03 -9.16
C ASP A 136 8.90 10.60 -9.54
N GLU A 137 7.81 9.94 -9.19
CA GLU A 137 6.45 10.34 -9.54
C GLU A 137 5.75 11.09 -8.40
N TYR A 138 5.16 12.25 -8.71
CA TYR A 138 4.19 12.86 -7.81
C TYR A 138 2.99 11.95 -7.65
N HIS A 139 2.63 11.66 -6.41
CA HIS A 139 1.50 10.80 -6.13
C HIS A 139 0.62 11.37 -5.01
N TYR A 140 -0.67 11.08 -5.13
CA TYR A 140 -1.70 11.52 -4.19
C TYR A 140 -2.93 10.64 -4.33
N CYS A 141 -3.88 10.75 -3.41
CA CYS A 141 -5.21 10.20 -3.62
C CYS A 141 -6.30 11.19 -3.20
N THR A 142 -7.43 11.08 -3.89
CA THR A 142 -8.61 11.90 -3.60
C THR A 142 -9.26 11.48 -2.27
N PRO A 143 -10.06 12.36 -1.65
CA PRO A 143 -10.78 12.00 -0.43
C PRO A 143 -11.64 10.76 -0.58
N VAL A 144 -11.63 9.91 0.44
CA VAL A 144 -12.52 8.76 0.54
C VAL A 144 -13.93 9.23 0.84
N GLU A 145 -14.91 8.71 0.11
CA GLU A 145 -16.32 9.00 0.33
C GLU A 145 -17.03 7.74 0.81
N GLY A 146 -17.80 7.86 1.89
CA GLY A 146 -18.57 6.77 2.49
C GLY A 146 -17.82 5.98 3.56
N GLU A 147 -18.47 4.95 4.08
CA GLU A 147 -18.04 4.23 5.27
C GLU A 147 -16.92 3.20 5.01
N ILE A 148 -16.78 2.73 3.76
CA ILE A 148 -15.76 1.74 3.42
C ILE A 148 -14.41 2.44 3.30
N PRO A 149 -13.44 2.13 4.17
CA PRO A 149 -12.12 2.76 4.12
C PRO A 149 -11.32 2.26 2.91
N ARG A 150 -10.35 3.05 2.49
CA ARG A 150 -9.29 2.60 1.60
C ARG A 150 -8.16 2.01 2.43
N ILE A 151 -7.97 0.70 2.34
CA ILE A 151 -6.88 0.02 3.05
C ILE A 151 -5.89 -0.54 2.04
N VAL A 152 -4.62 -0.18 2.22
CA VAL A 152 -3.53 -0.54 1.33
C VAL A 152 -2.37 -1.14 2.13
N ILE A 153 -1.83 -2.25 1.63
CA ILE A 153 -0.50 -2.72 2.03
C ILE A 153 0.49 -2.15 1.03
N SER A 154 1.45 -1.38 1.50
CA SER A 154 2.48 -0.75 0.66
C SER A 154 3.83 -1.42 0.87
N TYR A 155 4.30 -2.12 -0.14
CA TYR A 155 5.61 -2.78 -0.14
C TYR A 155 6.64 -1.86 -0.81
N GLY A 156 7.70 -1.52 -0.08
CA GLY A 156 8.76 -0.64 -0.54
C GLY A 156 10.00 -1.40 -1.02
N PHE A 157 10.59 -0.90 -2.10
CA PHE A 157 11.85 -1.38 -2.63
C PHE A 157 12.72 -0.20 -3.06
N LEU A 158 14.03 -0.36 -2.91
CA LEU A 158 15.01 0.47 -3.61
C LEU A 158 15.59 -0.34 -4.77
N VAL A 159 15.54 0.22 -5.95
CA VAL A 159 15.99 -0.42 -7.19
C VAL A 159 17.03 0.42 -7.91
#